data_6a66ea6bd703844969b6708124090bd0
#
_entry.id   6a66ea6bd703844969b6708124090bd0
#
_cell.length_a   1.000
_cell.length_b   1.000
_cell.length_c   1.000
_cell.angle_alpha   90.00
_cell.angle_beta   90.00
_cell.angle_gamma   90.00
#
_symmetry.space_group_name_H-M   'P 1'
#
loop_
_entity.id
_entity.type
_entity.pdbx_description
1 polymer ?
#
loop_
_entity_poly.entity_id
_entity_poly.type
_entity_poly.pdbx_seq_one_letter_code
_entity_poly.pdbx_strand_id
1 'polypeptide(L)'
;NHLRTPMGFDLFCPFSVSYTLEQVHGKTQPSVRFILTRACDNTVVYDSGKLTQVLPAYPLAAVLSPRTRYRLTIHAETDANERAEAESWFETGKMDEPWHAQWIGAADDCTSFCAETQILVSDLKRARLYVGCAGLHTLHINGRRVGAEYLTPYCNAYDAWMQVITHDVTEYLREGQNTLRFTLGSGWYKGRFSLMNRENIYGDRLAVIAELVLTHSDGSEERIVTDERWRVFSSEYTQNGIYDGVHIDAGLPPQHKALRIFSIPKELLRDRLSPPVTVQQEIKPVRAFHTPAGAFCLDFGQNLAGLIRVD
;
A
#
# COMPACT_ATOMS: atom_id res chain seq x y z
N ASN A 1 12.71 7.44 -7.70
CA ASN A 1 12.31 6.07 -7.31
C ASN A 1 11.15 5.51 -8.16
N HIS A 2 10.93 6.05 -9.38
CA HIS A 2 9.95 5.57 -10.38
C HIS A 2 8.48 5.55 -9.92
N LEU A 3 8.14 6.23 -8.84
CA LEU A 3 6.76 6.35 -8.35
C LEU A 3 6.20 7.75 -8.67
N ARG A 4 4.92 7.80 -9.03
CA ARG A 4 4.18 9.06 -9.16
C ARG A 4 3.36 9.28 -7.90
N THR A 5 3.46 10.46 -7.30
CA THR A 5 2.72 10.86 -6.08
C THR A 5 2.65 9.77 -5.00
N PRO A 6 3.78 9.18 -4.57
CA PRO A 6 3.78 8.06 -3.64
C PRO A 6 3.36 8.48 -2.24
N MET A 7 2.68 7.56 -1.54
CA MET A 7 2.32 7.68 -0.13
C MET A 7 2.97 6.58 0.69
N GLY A 8 3.41 6.90 1.92
CA GLY A 8 4.01 5.96 2.83
C GLY A 8 5.33 5.40 2.31
N PHE A 9 6.18 6.29 1.82
CA PHE A 9 7.42 5.93 1.18
C PHE A 9 8.54 5.70 2.21
N ASP A 10 9.31 4.63 2.03
CA ASP A 10 10.51 4.36 2.84
C ASP A 10 11.70 5.19 2.33
N LEU A 11 12.33 5.91 3.24
CA LEU A 11 13.44 6.81 2.97
C LEU A 11 14.81 6.20 3.31
N PHE A 12 14.88 4.93 3.67
CA PHE A 12 16.16 4.23 3.84
C PHE A 12 16.96 4.09 2.53
N CYS A 13 16.26 4.11 1.38
CA CYS A 13 16.91 4.24 0.09
C CYS A 13 17.12 5.71 -0.24
N PRO A 14 18.21 6.09 -0.93
CA PRO A 14 18.37 7.46 -1.41
C PRO A 14 17.14 7.89 -2.18
N PHE A 15 16.45 8.88 -1.66
CA PHE A 15 15.30 9.48 -2.30
C PHE A 15 15.77 10.28 -3.51
N SER A 16 15.28 9.95 -4.71
CA SER A 16 15.68 10.63 -5.93
C SER A 16 14.48 11.07 -6.76
N VAL A 17 14.66 12.13 -7.51
CA VAL A 17 13.67 12.69 -8.43
C VAL A 17 14.15 12.52 -9.86
N SER A 18 13.26 12.04 -10.72
CA SER A 18 13.42 12.02 -12.17
C SER A 18 12.32 12.85 -12.82
N TYR A 19 12.64 13.50 -13.92
CA TYR A 19 11.67 14.26 -14.70
C TYR A 19 12.03 14.20 -16.18
N THR A 20 11.08 14.57 -17.05
CA THR A 20 11.25 14.61 -18.50
C THR A 20 10.82 16.00 -18.99
N LEU A 21 11.58 16.57 -19.93
CA LEU A 21 11.18 17.75 -20.67
C LEU A 21 10.50 17.32 -21.98
N GLU A 22 9.35 17.93 -22.27
CA GLU A 22 8.58 17.68 -23.50
C GLU A 22 8.47 18.96 -24.31
N GLN A 23 8.36 18.84 -25.64
CA GLN A 23 8.16 19.97 -26.56
C GLN A 23 9.25 21.06 -26.46
N VAL A 24 10.50 20.67 -26.29
CA VAL A 24 11.64 21.58 -26.20
C VAL A 24 12.35 21.75 -27.54
N HIS A 25 12.87 22.94 -27.80
CA HIS A 25 13.71 23.28 -28.98
C HIS A 25 15.21 23.30 -28.65
N GLY A 26 15.54 23.47 -27.36
CA GLY A 26 16.90 23.41 -26.86
C GLY A 26 17.51 22.01 -27.00
N LYS A 27 18.84 21.95 -27.24
CA LYS A 27 19.59 20.69 -27.38
C LYS A 27 20.16 20.21 -26.07
N THR A 28 20.33 21.10 -25.10
CA THR A 28 20.84 20.80 -23.76
C THR A 28 20.01 21.48 -22.70
N GLN A 29 20.10 20.97 -21.49
CA GLN A 29 19.48 21.58 -20.31
C GLN A 29 20.58 22.12 -19.39
N PRO A 30 20.91 23.42 -19.45
CA PRO A 30 22.02 23.99 -18.69
C PRO A 30 21.73 24.13 -17.21
N SER A 31 20.44 24.11 -16.79
CA SER A 31 20.15 24.21 -15.37
C SER A 31 18.79 23.63 -14.95
N VAL A 32 18.75 23.21 -13.69
CA VAL A 32 17.55 22.77 -12.99
C VAL A 32 17.60 23.23 -11.54
N ARG A 33 16.45 23.45 -10.93
CA ARG A 33 16.30 23.74 -9.49
C ARG A 33 15.14 22.91 -8.94
N PHE A 34 15.36 22.30 -7.79
CA PHE A 34 14.38 21.53 -7.05
C PHE A 34 14.04 22.25 -5.75
N ILE A 35 12.76 22.50 -5.51
CA ILE A 35 12.26 23.12 -4.29
C ILE A 35 11.29 22.15 -3.64
N LEU A 36 11.54 21.78 -2.39
CA LEU A 36 10.64 20.93 -1.61
C LEU A 36 9.99 21.76 -0.51
N THR A 37 8.67 21.75 -0.50
CA THR A 37 7.84 22.55 0.41
C THR A 37 6.95 21.63 1.21
N ARG A 38 6.87 21.82 2.52
CA ARG A 38 5.89 21.15 3.37
C ARG A 38 4.49 21.65 3.06
N ALA A 39 3.56 20.76 2.73
CA ALA A 39 2.26 21.17 2.19
C ALA A 39 1.32 21.85 3.21
N CYS A 40 1.49 21.57 4.52
CA CYS A 40 0.58 22.10 5.55
C CYS A 40 0.80 23.57 5.87
N ASP A 41 2.02 24.08 5.73
CA ASP A 41 2.42 25.44 6.13
C ASP A 41 3.24 26.20 5.06
N ASN A 42 3.47 25.57 3.90
CA ASN A 42 4.30 26.06 2.81
C ASN A 42 5.76 26.37 3.18
N THR A 43 6.27 25.76 4.25
CA THR A 43 7.68 25.89 4.64
C THR A 43 8.57 25.19 3.61
N VAL A 44 9.55 25.91 3.05
CA VAL A 44 10.59 25.34 2.19
C VAL A 44 11.55 24.53 3.07
N VAL A 45 11.62 23.22 2.85
CA VAL A 45 12.48 22.30 3.59
C VAL A 45 13.74 21.92 2.84
N TYR A 46 13.74 22.15 1.52
CA TYR A 46 14.90 21.95 0.67
C TYR A 46 14.83 22.84 -0.55
N ASP A 47 15.96 23.42 -0.92
CA ASP A 47 16.16 24.18 -2.14
C ASP A 47 17.56 23.87 -2.68
N SER A 48 17.62 23.24 -3.84
CA SER A 48 18.89 22.88 -4.47
C SER A 48 19.71 24.08 -4.96
N GLY A 49 19.10 25.27 -5.05
CA GLY A 49 19.63 26.35 -5.85
C GLY A 49 19.66 25.96 -7.34
N LYS A 50 20.29 26.81 -8.16
CA LYS A 50 20.48 26.54 -9.59
C LYS A 50 21.61 25.52 -9.79
N LEU A 51 21.26 24.31 -10.25
CA LEU A 51 22.18 23.24 -10.57
C LEU A 51 22.55 23.29 -12.05
N THR A 52 23.82 23.21 -12.36
CA THR A 52 24.33 23.19 -13.75
C THR A 52 24.71 21.78 -14.22
N GLN A 53 24.84 20.83 -13.28
CA GLN A 53 25.00 19.43 -13.59
C GLN A 53 23.65 18.73 -13.41
N VAL A 54 23.05 18.31 -14.50
CA VAL A 54 21.76 17.62 -14.53
C VAL A 54 21.98 16.12 -14.50
N LEU A 55 21.43 15.47 -13.49
CA LEU A 55 21.45 13.99 -13.34
C LEU A 55 20.09 13.42 -13.75
N PRO A 56 20.05 12.24 -14.40
CA PRO A 56 18.79 11.56 -14.74
C PRO A 56 17.92 11.25 -13.53
N ALA A 57 18.54 11.05 -12.37
CA ALA A 57 17.89 10.91 -11.07
C ALA A 57 18.66 11.75 -10.05
N TYR A 58 18.05 12.82 -9.56
CA TYR A 58 18.70 13.74 -8.63
C TYR A 58 18.38 13.31 -7.18
N PRO A 59 19.42 13.04 -6.35
CA PRO A 59 19.21 12.71 -4.95
C PRO A 59 18.78 13.98 -4.15
N LEU A 60 17.65 13.91 -3.46
CA LEU A 60 17.21 14.97 -2.57
C LEU A 60 17.74 14.73 -1.15
N ALA A 61 18.61 15.59 -0.67
CA ALA A 61 19.17 15.55 0.68
C ALA A 61 18.31 16.39 1.65
N ALA A 62 17.03 16.08 1.75
CA ALA A 62 16.09 16.79 2.62
C ALA A 62 15.88 16.01 3.93
N VAL A 63 15.78 16.74 5.06
CA VAL A 63 15.29 16.17 6.31
C VAL A 63 13.77 16.20 6.28
N LEU A 64 13.16 15.03 6.32
CA LEU A 64 11.71 14.86 6.23
C LEU A 64 11.12 14.47 7.58
N SER A 65 9.87 14.86 7.80
CA SER A 65 9.08 14.49 8.97
C SER A 65 8.14 13.33 8.64
N PRO A 66 7.81 12.46 9.62
CA PRO A 66 6.83 11.40 9.41
C PRO A 66 5.44 11.96 9.06
N ARG A 67 4.63 11.14 8.38
CA ARG A 67 3.23 11.39 8.05
C ARG A 67 2.96 12.76 7.41
N THR A 68 3.93 13.27 6.64
CA THR A 68 3.94 14.62 6.11
C THR A 68 3.88 14.62 4.59
N ARG A 69 2.96 15.43 4.05
CA ARG A 69 2.88 15.67 2.61
C ARG A 69 3.82 16.81 2.21
N TYR A 70 4.56 16.56 1.15
CA TYR A 70 5.48 17.52 0.54
C TYR A 70 5.09 17.78 -0.91
N ARG A 71 5.22 19.03 -1.33
CA ARG A 71 5.13 19.48 -2.71
C ARG A 71 6.55 19.69 -3.25
N LEU A 72 6.84 19.08 -4.39
CA LEU A 72 8.08 19.24 -5.12
C LEU A 72 7.83 20.12 -6.34
N THR A 73 8.50 21.24 -6.42
CA THR A 73 8.50 22.11 -7.60
C THR A 73 9.85 21.98 -8.30
N ILE A 74 9.82 21.83 -9.62
CA ILE A 74 11.00 21.71 -10.48
C ILE A 74 10.97 22.84 -11.49
N HIS A 75 12.05 23.62 -11.54
CA HIS A 75 12.27 24.63 -12.57
C HIS A 75 13.40 24.15 -13.47
N ALA A 76 13.19 24.10 -14.77
CA ALA A 76 14.19 23.71 -15.77
C ALA A 76 14.39 24.83 -16.79
N GLU A 77 15.61 24.97 -17.29
CA GLU A 77 15.98 25.96 -18.30
C GLU A 77 16.81 25.27 -19.40
N THR A 78 16.51 25.56 -20.68
CA THR A 78 17.23 25.02 -21.83
C THR A 78 18.27 26.03 -22.38
N ASP A 79 19.15 25.55 -23.24
CA ASP A 79 20.14 26.41 -23.96
C ASP A 79 19.48 27.35 -24.99
N ALA A 80 18.20 27.12 -25.29
CA ALA A 80 17.39 28.02 -26.09
C ALA A 80 16.65 29.11 -25.22
N ASN A 81 17.01 29.24 -23.92
CA ASN A 81 16.36 30.09 -22.93
C ASN A 81 14.88 29.78 -22.69
N GLU A 82 14.46 28.57 -23.00
CA GLU A 82 13.12 28.08 -22.64
C GLU A 82 13.10 27.75 -21.16
N ARG A 83 12.00 28.05 -20.49
CA ARG A 83 11.78 27.75 -19.09
C ARG A 83 10.53 26.91 -18.93
N ALA A 84 10.64 25.88 -18.11
CA ALA A 84 9.55 25.00 -17.75
C ALA A 84 9.49 24.82 -16.24
N GLU A 85 8.28 24.69 -15.74
CA GLU A 85 7.99 24.39 -14.34
C GLU A 85 7.03 23.22 -14.25
N ALA A 86 7.25 22.34 -13.28
CA ALA A 86 6.35 21.23 -12.97
C ALA A 86 6.25 21.04 -11.47
N GLU A 87 5.08 20.63 -11.02
CA GLU A 87 4.83 20.26 -9.64
C GLU A 87 4.44 18.79 -9.50
N SER A 88 4.87 18.21 -8.39
CA SER A 88 4.45 16.89 -7.94
C SER A 88 4.36 16.88 -6.42
N TRP A 89 3.88 15.80 -5.84
CA TRP A 89 3.83 15.65 -4.39
C TRP A 89 4.15 14.22 -3.98
N PHE A 90 4.54 14.05 -2.73
CA PHE A 90 4.61 12.76 -2.07
C PHE A 90 4.26 12.93 -0.59
N GLU A 91 3.96 11.81 0.06
CA GLU A 91 3.68 11.79 1.49
C GLU A 91 4.53 10.70 2.15
N THR A 92 5.22 11.07 3.23
CA THR A 92 6.01 10.13 4.03
C THR A 92 5.10 9.19 4.81
N GLY A 93 5.58 7.99 5.08
CA GLY A 93 4.93 7.05 5.98
C GLY A 93 5.17 7.36 7.44
N LYS A 94 5.14 6.33 8.28
CA LYS A 94 5.42 6.47 9.72
C LYS A 94 6.90 6.72 10.01
N MET A 95 7.79 6.36 9.09
CA MET A 95 9.23 6.43 9.31
C MET A 95 9.64 5.72 10.62
N ASP A 96 10.19 6.47 11.57
CA ASP A 96 10.64 6.02 12.88
C ASP A 96 9.62 6.25 14.02
N GLU A 97 8.39 6.72 13.68
CA GLU A 97 7.35 6.86 14.70
C GLU A 97 6.99 5.51 15.34
N PRO A 98 6.91 5.43 16.68
CA PRO A 98 6.56 4.19 17.36
C PRO A 98 5.14 3.72 17.01
N TRP A 99 4.96 2.40 16.98
CA TRP A 99 3.66 1.78 16.82
C TRP A 99 2.95 1.63 18.16
N HIS A 100 1.74 2.19 18.27
CA HIS A 100 0.86 2.04 19.43
C HIS A 100 -0.07 0.83 19.28
N ALA A 101 -0.29 0.36 18.06
CA ALA A 101 -1.10 -0.80 17.74
C ALA A 101 -0.46 -2.12 18.21
N GLN A 102 -1.30 -3.14 18.35
CA GLN A 102 -0.90 -4.51 18.64
C GLN A 102 -1.16 -5.40 17.41
N TRP A 103 -0.35 -6.45 17.24
CA TRP A 103 -0.61 -7.49 16.27
C TRP A 103 -1.78 -8.35 16.74
N ILE A 104 -2.87 -8.35 15.98
CA ILE A 104 -4.07 -9.12 16.27
C ILE A 104 -4.32 -10.20 15.22
N GLY A 105 -4.92 -11.32 15.61
CA GLY A 105 -5.34 -12.37 14.71
C GLY A 105 -6.26 -13.38 15.38
N ALA A 106 -6.61 -14.43 14.65
CA ALA A 106 -7.38 -15.55 15.19
C ALA A 106 -6.51 -16.40 16.14
N ALA A 107 -7.10 -16.86 17.25
CA ALA A 107 -6.38 -17.69 18.21
C ALA A 107 -6.15 -19.13 17.67
N ASP A 108 -7.08 -19.62 16.85
CA ASP A 108 -6.98 -20.91 16.20
C ASP A 108 -6.13 -20.85 14.92
N ASP A 109 -5.73 -22.04 14.45
CA ASP A 109 -5.04 -22.18 13.18
C ASP A 109 -6.04 -22.08 12.03
N CYS A 110 -5.87 -21.07 11.18
CA CYS A 110 -6.70 -20.87 9.99
C CYS A 110 -5.89 -20.28 8.84
N THR A 111 -6.35 -20.51 7.62
CA THR A 111 -5.74 -19.95 6.40
C THR A 111 -6.29 -18.58 6.03
N SER A 112 -7.42 -18.20 6.65
CA SER A 112 -8.07 -16.90 6.46
C SER A 112 -8.96 -16.57 7.64
N PHE A 113 -9.08 -15.28 7.95
CA PHE A 113 -10.03 -14.73 8.92
C PHE A 113 -10.34 -13.27 8.59
N CYS A 114 -11.41 -12.75 9.21
CA CYS A 114 -11.73 -11.33 9.19
C CYS A 114 -11.49 -10.70 10.55
N ALA A 115 -10.86 -9.53 10.59
CA ALA A 115 -10.78 -8.66 11.78
C ALA A 115 -11.59 -7.40 11.53
N GLU A 116 -12.50 -7.06 12.46
CA GLU A 116 -13.45 -5.97 12.30
C GLU A 116 -13.53 -5.10 13.55
N THR A 117 -13.68 -3.79 13.35
CA THR A 117 -14.02 -2.83 14.40
C THR A 117 -15.02 -1.80 13.89
N GLN A 118 -15.72 -1.19 14.84
CA GLN A 118 -16.60 -0.05 14.59
C GLN A 118 -16.00 1.18 15.26
N ILE A 119 -16.02 2.29 14.53
CA ILE A 119 -15.51 3.58 14.99
C ILE A 119 -16.56 4.66 14.79
N LEU A 120 -16.51 5.68 15.62
CA LEU A 120 -17.31 6.89 15.48
C LEU A 120 -16.40 7.99 14.93
N VAL A 121 -16.82 8.64 13.86
CA VAL A 121 -16.06 9.72 13.20
C VAL A 121 -16.86 11.00 13.25
N SER A 122 -16.24 12.10 13.63
CA SER A 122 -16.82 13.44 13.61
C SER A 122 -15.79 14.46 13.14
N ASP A 123 -16.27 15.50 12.44
CA ASP A 123 -15.46 16.65 12.02
C ASP A 123 -14.14 16.27 11.31
N LEU A 124 -14.21 15.29 10.42
CA LEU A 124 -13.05 14.73 9.73
C LEU A 124 -12.55 15.63 8.62
N LYS A 125 -11.27 16.03 8.72
CA LYS A 125 -10.54 16.71 7.65
C LYS A 125 -9.71 15.74 6.80
N ARG A 126 -9.05 14.76 7.45
CA ARG A 126 -8.16 13.81 6.79
C ARG A 126 -8.06 12.51 7.60
N ALA A 127 -7.92 11.39 6.91
CA ALA A 127 -7.67 10.10 7.54
C ALA A 127 -6.56 9.33 6.83
N ARG A 128 -5.62 8.78 7.60
CA ARG A 128 -4.54 7.91 7.11
C ARG A 128 -4.53 6.62 7.88
N LEU A 129 -4.48 5.51 7.16
CA LEU A 129 -4.40 4.17 7.73
C LEU A 129 -3.10 3.51 7.34
N TYR A 130 -2.32 3.10 8.32
CA TYR A 130 -1.05 2.40 8.19
C TYR A 130 -1.25 0.94 8.55
N VAL A 131 -0.89 0.02 7.67
CA VAL A 131 -1.19 -1.42 7.83
C VAL A 131 0.04 -2.26 7.56
N GLY A 132 0.42 -3.07 8.55
CA GLY A 132 1.34 -4.20 8.40
C GLY A 132 0.58 -5.52 8.50
N CYS A 133 1.02 -6.56 7.79
CA CYS A 133 0.35 -7.86 7.79
C CYS A 133 1.35 -9.02 7.73
N ALA A 134 1.21 -9.95 8.64
CA ALA A 134 1.82 -11.28 8.60
C ALA A 134 0.88 -12.19 7.78
N GLY A 135 1.00 -12.12 6.47
CA GLY A 135 0.12 -12.69 5.45
C GLY A 135 -0.21 -11.68 4.37
N LEU A 136 -1.34 -11.84 3.70
CA LEU A 136 -1.92 -10.86 2.78
C LEU A 136 -3.22 -10.33 3.38
N HIS A 137 -3.61 -9.11 2.99
CA HIS A 137 -4.88 -8.54 3.43
C HIS A 137 -5.63 -7.80 2.33
N THR A 138 -6.94 -7.75 2.48
CA THR A 138 -7.80 -6.74 1.86
C THR A 138 -8.47 -5.92 2.95
N LEU A 139 -8.71 -4.65 2.67
CA LEU A 139 -9.37 -3.72 3.57
C LEU A 139 -10.69 -3.25 2.97
N HIS A 140 -11.75 -3.28 3.78
CA HIS A 140 -13.04 -2.68 3.46
C HIS A 140 -13.42 -1.69 4.55
N ILE A 141 -13.93 -0.53 4.14
CA ILE A 141 -14.53 0.46 5.02
C ILE A 141 -15.97 0.66 4.55
N ASN A 142 -16.94 0.47 5.44
CA ASN A 142 -18.37 0.53 5.14
C ASN A 142 -18.78 -0.37 3.96
N GLY A 143 -18.15 -1.55 3.83
CA GLY A 143 -18.38 -2.49 2.74
C GLY A 143 -17.68 -2.13 1.42
N ARG A 144 -17.05 -0.96 1.30
CA ARG A 144 -16.32 -0.53 0.12
C ARG A 144 -14.84 -0.92 0.24
N ARG A 145 -14.30 -1.62 -0.74
CA ARG A 145 -12.87 -1.97 -0.79
C ARG A 145 -12.01 -0.71 -0.86
N VAL A 146 -10.95 -0.66 -0.04
CA VAL A 146 -9.98 0.43 -0.02
C VAL A 146 -8.81 0.12 -0.93
N GLY A 147 -8.49 1.09 -1.79
CA GLY A 147 -7.37 0.99 -2.74
C GLY A 147 -7.64 0.06 -3.93
N ALA A 148 -6.72 0.10 -4.89
CA ALA A 148 -6.76 -0.69 -6.13
C ALA A 148 -5.66 -1.75 -6.19
N GLU A 149 -4.91 -1.93 -5.11
CA GLU A 149 -3.75 -2.82 -5.05
C GLU A 149 -4.18 -4.27 -4.77
N TYR A 150 -3.41 -5.21 -5.32
CA TYR A 150 -3.57 -6.64 -5.13
C TYR A 150 -2.38 -7.20 -4.36
N LEU A 151 -2.61 -8.29 -3.62
CA LEU A 151 -1.57 -9.04 -2.89
C LEU A 151 -0.82 -8.21 -1.84
N THR A 152 -1.47 -7.21 -1.23
CA THR A 152 -0.89 -6.37 -0.19
C THR A 152 -0.64 -7.13 1.13
N PRO A 153 0.49 -6.92 1.81
CA PRO A 153 1.61 -6.03 1.52
C PRO A 153 2.74 -6.69 0.71
N TYR A 154 2.43 -7.55 -0.23
CA TYR A 154 3.34 -8.26 -1.16
C TYR A 154 4.20 -9.33 -0.47
N CYS A 155 5.17 -9.89 -1.23
CA CYS A 155 6.17 -10.79 -0.67
C CYS A 155 7.25 -9.98 0.04
N ASN A 156 7.51 -10.30 1.29
CA ASN A 156 8.50 -9.66 2.13
C ASN A 156 9.57 -10.67 2.57
N ALA A 157 10.71 -10.19 3.04
CA ALA A 157 11.64 -10.98 3.82
C ALA A 157 11.23 -10.86 5.31
N TYR A 158 10.20 -11.60 5.70
CA TYR A 158 9.47 -11.41 6.96
C TYR A 158 10.30 -11.61 8.22
N ASP A 159 11.48 -12.18 8.11
CA ASP A 159 12.51 -12.29 9.14
C ASP A 159 13.42 -11.06 9.23
N ALA A 160 13.42 -10.21 8.20
CA ALA A 160 14.25 -9.01 8.12
C ALA A 160 13.42 -7.71 8.06
N TRP A 161 12.32 -7.72 7.32
CA TRP A 161 11.43 -6.56 7.17
C TRP A 161 10.04 -6.96 6.67
N MET A 162 9.04 -6.14 7.03
CA MET A 162 7.66 -6.24 6.57
C MET A 162 7.16 -4.88 6.14
N GLN A 163 6.62 -4.78 4.92
CA GLN A 163 6.12 -3.52 4.38
C GLN A 163 4.84 -3.08 5.07
N VAL A 164 4.78 -1.79 5.34
CA VAL A 164 3.59 -1.06 5.78
C VAL A 164 2.97 -0.38 4.58
N ILE A 165 1.68 -0.63 4.36
CA ILE A 165 0.91 0.05 3.33
C ILE A 165 0.17 1.23 3.96
N THR A 166 0.36 2.42 3.38
CA THR A 166 -0.35 3.64 3.78
C THR A 166 -1.52 3.87 2.85
N HIS A 167 -2.72 4.00 3.41
CA HIS A 167 -3.94 4.30 2.67
C HIS A 167 -4.47 5.70 3.04
N ASP A 168 -4.85 6.49 2.03
CA ASP A 168 -5.77 7.61 2.23
C ASP A 168 -7.19 7.05 2.31
N VAL A 169 -7.76 7.10 3.51
CA VAL A 169 -9.11 6.58 3.74
C VAL A 169 -10.13 7.68 4.00
N THR A 170 -9.76 8.93 3.76
CA THR A 170 -10.61 10.11 4.02
C THR A 170 -11.98 9.98 3.35
N GLU A 171 -12.02 9.63 2.07
CA GLU A 171 -13.26 9.51 1.28
C GLU A 171 -14.07 8.23 1.55
N TYR A 172 -13.53 7.29 2.33
CA TYR A 172 -14.22 6.05 2.70
C TYR A 172 -14.99 6.19 4.01
N LEU A 173 -14.60 7.17 4.84
CA LEU A 173 -15.23 7.47 6.13
C LEU A 173 -16.35 8.49 5.96
N ARG A 174 -17.35 8.36 6.78
CA ARG A 174 -18.50 9.26 6.86
C ARG A 174 -18.71 9.75 8.29
N GLU A 175 -19.40 10.83 8.46
CA GLU A 175 -19.85 11.29 9.78
C GLU A 175 -20.67 10.20 10.49
N GLY A 176 -20.42 10.01 11.78
CA GLY A 176 -21.06 8.97 12.59
C GLY A 176 -20.35 7.62 12.53
N GLN A 177 -21.11 6.55 12.57
CA GLN A 177 -20.60 5.19 12.69
C GLN A 177 -20.02 4.67 11.39
N ASN A 178 -18.81 4.09 11.48
CA ASN A 178 -18.11 3.45 10.39
C ASN A 178 -17.62 2.06 10.80
N THR A 179 -17.53 1.15 9.84
CA THR A 179 -17.01 -0.21 10.05
C THR A 179 -15.73 -0.39 9.24
N LEU A 180 -14.66 -0.81 9.89
CA LEU A 180 -13.39 -1.21 9.28
C LEU A 180 -13.27 -2.72 9.35
N ARG A 181 -12.98 -3.37 8.21
CA ARG A 181 -12.84 -4.82 8.12
C ARG A 181 -11.61 -5.20 7.30
N PHE A 182 -10.70 -5.92 7.90
CA PHE A 182 -9.63 -6.63 7.23
C PHE A 182 -10.06 -8.07 6.96
N THR A 183 -9.76 -8.58 5.76
CA THR A 183 -9.80 -10.01 5.46
C THR A 183 -8.38 -10.45 5.16
N LEU A 184 -7.87 -11.45 5.89
CA LEU A 184 -6.50 -11.93 5.76
C LEU A 184 -6.46 -13.26 5.05
N GLY A 185 -5.32 -13.50 4.38
CA GLY A 185 -4.99 -14.76 3.73
C GLY A 185 -3.52 -15.14 3.92
N SER A 186 -3.20 -16.40 3.69
CA SER A 186 -1.89 -17.00 4.00
C SER A 186 -0.71 -16.33 3.28
N GLY A 187 -0.88 -16.00 1.99
CA GLY A 187 0.17 -15.40 1.18
C GLY A 187 1.48 -16.19 1.22
N TRP A 188 2.59 -15.47 1.20
CA TRP A 188 3.94 -16.04 1.33
C TRP A 188 4.42 -16.20 2.77
N TYR A 189 3.73 -15.60 3.74
CA TYR A 189 4.10 -15.67 5.15
C TYR A 189 3.84 -17.05 5.73
N LYS A 190 2.61 -17.54 5.61
CA LYS A 190 2.13 -18.81 6.16
C LYS A 190 1.93 -19.87 5.08
N GLY A 191 1.53 -19.47 3.88
CA GLY A 191 1.17 -20.37 2.80
C GLY A 191 2.35 -21.16 2.25
N ARG A 192 2.04 -22.08 1.37
CA ARG A 192 3.02 -22.89 0.65
C ARG A 192 3.91 -21.99 -0.21
N PHE A 193 5.22 -22.13 -0.05
CA PHE A 193 6.22 -21.34 -0.74
C PHE A 193 7.44 -22.18 -1.10
N SER A 194 8.14 -21.78 -2.16
CA SER A 194 9.34 -22.42 -2.70
C SER A 194 9.13 -23.72 -3.47
N LEU A 195 10.17 -24.15 -4.17
CA LEU A 195 10.23 -25.41 -4.93
C LEU A 195 10.09 -26.67 -4.04
N MET A 196 10.30 -26.55 -2.74
CA MET A 196 10.22 -27.65 -1.79
C MET A 196 8.85 -27.79 -1.11
N ASN A 197 7.84 -27.08 -1.57
CA ASN A 197 6.47 -27.11 -0.99
C ASN A 197 6.41 -26.88 0.52
N ARG A 198 7.28 -26.02 1.05
CA ARG A 198 7.28 -25.73 2.49
C ARG A 198 6.21 -24.71 2.83
N GLU A 199 5.48 -25.01 3.90
CA GLU A 199 4.52 -24.09 4.54
C GLU A 199 5.11 -23.51 5.82
N ASN A 200 4.51 -22.42 6.31
CA ASN A 200 4.87 -21.79 7.59
C ASN A 200 6.36 -21.40 7.70
N ILE A 201 6.98 -20.97 6.58
CA ILE A 201 8.42 -20.67 6.56
C ILE A 201 8.75 -19.50 7.49
N TYR A 202 7.89 -18.48 7.51
CA TYR A 202 8.08 -17.27 8.31
C TYR A 202 7.21 -17.23 9.55
N GLY A 203 6.11 -17.98 9.56
CA GLY A 203 5.22 -18.08 10.71
C GLY A 203 3.98 -18.92 10.42
N ASP A 204 3.37 -19.43 11.48
CA ASP A 204 2.23 -20.35 11.43
C ASP A 204 0.89 -19.69 11.79
N ARG A 205 0.89 -18.38 12.07
CA ARG A 205 -0.31 -17.61 12.44
C ARG A 205 -0.39 -16.31 11.67
N LEU A 206 -1.56 -16.05 11.08
CA LEU A 206 -1.84 -14.79 10.43
C LEU A 206 -2.08 -13.68 11.45
N ALA A 207 -1.57 -12.48 11.19
CA ALA A 207 -1.79 -11.34 12.03
C ALA A 207 -1.81 -10.02 11.24
N VAL A 208 -2.53 -9.03 11.74
CA VAL A 208 -2.56 -7.66 11.22
C VAL A 208 -2.24 -6.68 12.33
N ILE A 209 -1.50 -5.63 11.98
CA ILE A 209 -1.27 -4.45 12.82
C ILE A 209 -1.69 -3.22 12.02
N ALA A 210 -2.51 -2.35 12.61
CA ALA A 210 -2.97 -1.15 11.92
C ALA A 210 -3.15 0.04 12.86
N GLU A 211 -2.83 1.23 12.34
CA GLU A 211 -3.10 2.51 12.99
C GLU A 211 -3.84 3.43 12.01
N LEU A 212 -5.05 3.84 12.40
CA LEU A 212 -5.82 4.87 11.71
C LEU A 212 -5.63 6.18 12.47
N VAL A 213 -5.15 7.19 11.76
CA VAL A 213 -5.01 8.56 12.28
C VAL A 213 -6.05 9.44 11.60
N LEU A 214 -6.97 9.95 12.39
CA LEU A 214 -7.98 10.94 12.01
C LEU A 214 -7.42 12.32 12.36
N THR A 215 -7.42 13.23 11.40
CA THR A 215 -7.11 14.65 11.62
C THR A 215 -8.41 15.44 11.51
N HIS A 216 -8.79 16.14 12.54
CA HIS A 216 -10.02 16.95 12.61
C HIS A 216 -9.81 18.34 12.00
N SER A 217 -10.90 19.09 11.80
CA SER A 217 -10.86 20.43 11.20
C SER A 217 -10.09 21.45 12.05
N ASP A 218 -10.06 21.25 13.36
CA ASP A 218 -9.30 22.07 14.32
C ASP A 218 -7.78 21.73 14.34
N GLY A 219 -7.39 20.67 13.60
CA GLY A 219 -6.01 20.18 13.52
C GLY A 219 -5.63 19.17 14.60
N SER A 220 -6.53 18.83 15.52
CA SER A 220 -6.32 17.75 16.49
C SER A 220 -6.26 16.38 15.79
N GLU A 221 -5.56 15.42 16.40
CA GLU A 221 -5.46 14.06 15.89
C GLU A 221 -6.06 13.06 16.88
N GLU A 222 -6.88 12.15 16.36
CA GLU A 222 -7.33 10.95 17.05
C GLU A 222 -6.67 9.72 16.43
N ARG A 223 -6.25 8.75 17.27
CA ARG A 223 -5.62 7.52 16.82
C ARG A 223 -6.43 6.30 17.25
N ILE A 224 -6.79 5.49 16.26
CA ILE A 224 -7.49 4.22 16.44
C ILE A 224 -6.53 3.11 16.01
N VAL A 225 -6.36 2.10 16.87
CA VAL A 225 -5.33 1.07 16.70
C VAL A 225 -5.94 -0.32 16.76
N THR A 226 -5.24 -1.30 16.20
CA THR A 226 -5.55 -2.71 16.44
C THR A 226 -5.17 -3.09 17.86
N ASP A 227 -6.11 -3.64 18.59
CA ASP A 227 -6.00 -4.11 19.97
C ASP A 227 -7.07 -5.16 20.30
N GLU A 228 -7.24 -5.52 21.57
CA GLU A 228 -8.19 -6.52 22.05
C GLU A 228 -9.67 -6.12 21.87
N ARG A 229 -9.99 -4.87 21.54
CA ARG A 229 -11.36 -4.40 21.29
C ARG A 229 -11.88 -4.78 19.90
N TRP A 230 -10.99 -5.23 19.01
CA TRP A 230 -11.38 -5.74 17.71
C TRP A 230 -12.09 -7.09 17.83
N ARG A 231 -12.90 -7.41 16.85
CA ARG A 231 -13.59 -8.70 16.74
C ARG A 231 -13.01 -9.50 15.57
N VAL A 232 -12.90 -10.80 15.78
CA VAL A 232 -12.39 -11.73 14.76
C VAL A 232 -13.49 -12.72 14.37
N PHE A 233 -13.60 -12.98 13.07
CA PHE A 233 -14.59 -13.89 12.49
C PHE A 233 -13.95 -14.84 11.49
N SER A 234 -14.62 -15.96 11.22
CA SER A 234 -14.29 -16.75 10.04
C SER A 234 -14.50 -15.95 8.77
N SER A 235 -13.75 -16.30 7.74
CA SER A 235 -13.84 -15.73 6.40
C SER A 235 -14.59 -16.68 5.47
N GLU A 236 -15.16 -16.18 4.40
CA GLU A 236 -15.69 -16.95 3.27
C GLU A 236 -14.60 -17.71 2.50
N TYR A 237 -13.34 -17.35 2.69
CA TYR A 237 -12.20 -18.04 2.09
C TYR A 237 -11.84 -19.28 2.92
N THR A 238 -12.35 -20.45 2.55
CA THR A 238 -12.13 -21.72 3.27
C THR A 238 -10.75 -22.30 3.01
N GLN A 239 -10.15 -21.98 1.86
CA GLN A 239 -8.77 -22.28 1.50
C GLN A 239 -8.21 -21.17 0.65
N ASN A 240 -6.95 -20.82 0.85
CA ASN A 240 -6.23 -19.88 0.01
C ASN A 240 -4.72 -20.16 0.02
N GLY A 241 -4.09 -19.94 -1.12
CA GLY A 241 -2.64 -20.10 -1.29
C GLY A 241 -2.21 -19.53 -2.63
N ILE A 242 -0.99 -19.00 -2.69
CA ILE A 242 -0.45 -18.40 -3.92
C ILE A 242 -0.39 -19.42 -5.07
N TYR A 243 -0.07 -20.68 -4.75
CA TYR A 243 0.03 -21.76 -5.73
C TYR A 243 -1.21 -22.66 -5.81
N ASP A 244 -2.04 -22.66 -4.77
CA ASP A 244 -3.16 -23.60 -4.64
C ASP A 244 -4.50 -22.98 -5.04
N GLY A 245 -4.50 -21.65 -5.27
CA GLY A 245 -5.72 -20.92 -5.59
C GLY A 245 -6.57 -20.62 -4.37
N VAL A 246 -7.87 -20.41 -4.60
CA VAL A 246 -8.82 -19.95 -3.59
C VAL A 246 -10.09 -20.78 -3.67
N HIS A 247 -10.58 -21.25 -2.50
CA HIS A 247 -11.91 -21.79 -2.34
C HIS A 247 -12.76 -20.80 -1.56
N ILE A 248 -13.89 -20.39 -2.12
CA ILE A 248 -14.82 -19.42 -1.53
C ILE A 248 -16.16 -20.11 -1.29
N ASP A 249 -16.65 -20.01 -0.07
CA ASP A 249 -18.03 -20.39 0.28
C ASP A 249 -18.78 -19.14 0.76
N ALA A 250 -19.44 -18.46 -0.17
CA ALA A 250 -20.21 -17.26 0.10
C ALA A 250 -21.49 -17.52 0.93
N GLY A 251 -21.90 -18.76 1.06
CA GLY A 251 -23.05 -19.16 1.89
C GLY A 251 -22.69 -19.39 3.35
N LEU A 252 -21.40 -19.42 3.69
CA LEU A 252 -20.94 -19.67 5.05
C LEU A 252 -21.18 -18.44 5.94
N PRO A 253 -22.02 -18.53 6.99
CA PRO A 253 -22.22 -17.41 7.89
C PRO A 253 -20.94 -17.13 8.69
N PRO A 254 -20.57 -15.85 8.88
CA PRO A 254 -19.40 -15.49 9.68
C PRO A 254 -19.55 -16.01 11.12
N GLN A 255 -18.60 -16.82 11.57
CA GLN A 255 -18.54 -17.35 12.93
C GLN A 255 -17.53 -16.54 13.75
N HIS A 256 -17.94 -16.16 14.95
CA HIS A 256 -17.03 -15.46 15.88
C HIS A 256 -15.87 -16.37 16.28
N LYS A 257 -14.64 -15.83 16.23
CA LYS A 257 -13.43 -16.49 16.67
C LYS A 257 -12.79 -15.75 17.82
N ALA A 258 -12.08 -16.47 18.69
CA ALA A 258 -11.29 -15.84 19.73
C ALA A 258 -10.14 -15.01 19.11
N LEU A 259 -10.01 -13.76 19.55
CA LEU A 259 -8.91 -12.88 19.20
C LEU A 259 -7.67 -13.26 20.03
N ARG A 260 -6.50 -13.19 19.42
CA ARG A 260 -5.21 -13.32 20.09
C ARG A 260 -4.29 -12.16 19.71
N ILE A 261 -3.57 -11.64 20.70
CA ILE A 261 -2.45 -10.71 20.50
C ILE A 261 -1.18 -11.52 20.25
N PHE A 262 -0.40 -11.13 19.24
CA PHE A 262 0.86 -11.77 18.88
C PHE A 262 2.04 -10.85 19.15
N SER A 263 3.16 -11.47 19.54
CA SER A 263 4.44 -10.76 19.77
C SER A 263 5.32 -10.87 18.53
N ILE A 264 4.98 -10.14 17.47
CA ILE A 264 5.83 -9.98 16.29
C ILE A 264 6.61 -8.68 16.45
N PRO A 265 7.95 -8.68 16.26
CA PRO A 265 8.77 -7.47 16.43
C PRO A 265 8.30 -6.34 15.51
N LYS A 266 8.00 -5.19 16.08
CA LYS A 266 7.54 -4.00 15.31
C LYS A 266 8.69 -3.33 14.57
N GLU A 267 9.92 -3.60 14.99
CA GLU A 267 11.16 -3.16 14.36
C GLU A 267 11.36 -3.73 12.95
N LEU A 268 10.63 -4.78 12.61
CA LEU A 268 10.57 -5.32 11.24
C LEU A 268 9.71 -4.47 10.30
N LEU A 269 8.82 -3.64 10.83
CA LEU A 269 7.94 -2.81 10.02
C LEU A 269 8.74 -1.70 9.33
N ARG A 270 8.58 -1.62 8.01
CA ARG A 270 9.18 -0.61 7.14
C ARG A 270 8.10 0.02 6.29
N ASP A 271 8.19 1.31 6.09
CA ASP A 271 7.36 1.98 5.11
C ASP A 271 7.57 1.37 3.71
N ARG A 272 6.71 1.68 2.78
CA ARG A 272 6.67 1.08 1.44
C ARG A 272 8.04 1.06 0.74
N LEU A 273 8.46 -0.11 0.30
CA LEU A 273 9.71 -0.33 -0.45
C LEU A 273 9.48 -0.57 -1.94
N SER A 274 8.29 -1.07 -2.31
CA SER A 274 7.99 -1.52 -3.68
C SER A 274 6.86 -0.73 -4.32
N PRO A 275 6.82 -0.61 -5.66
CA PRO A 275 5.69 -0.03 -6.36
C PRO A 275 4.41 -0.85 -6.13
N PRO A 276 3.22 -0.22 -6.21
CA PRO A 276 1.95 -0.91 -6.03
C PRO A 276 1.70 -1.92 -7.16
N VAL A 277 1.17 -3.08 -6.79
CA VAL A 277 0.69 -4.09 -7.75
C VAL A 277 -0.77 -3.75 -8.10
N THR A 278 -0.97 -3.18 -9.27
CA THR A 278 -2.29 -2.74 -9.76
C THR A 278 -2.56 -3.29 -11.15
N VAL A 279 -3.82 -3.29 -11.56
CA VAL A 279 -4.19 -3.60 -12.95
C VAL A 279 -3.56 -2.58 -13.88
N GLN A 280 -2.69 -3.02 -14.77
CA GLN A 280 -2.03 -2.16 -15.77
C GLN A 280 -2.83 -2.11 -17.08
N GLN A 281 -3.47 -3.23 -17.44
CA GLN A 281 -4.23 -3.36 -18.66
C GLN A 281 -5.33 -4.41 -18.51
N GLU A 282 -6.49 -4.17 -19.09
CA GLU A 282 -7.54 -5.18 -19.27
C GLU A 282 -7.47 -5.72 -20.68
N ILE A 283 -7.37 -7.05 -20.82
CA ILE A 283 -7.26 -7.74 -22.10
C ILE A 283 -8.48 -8.62 -22.28
N LYS A 284 -9.19 -8.45 -23.40
CA LYS A 284 -10.32 -9.30 -23.77
C LYS A 284 -9.84 -10.52 -24.57
N PRO A 285 -10.50 -11.68 -24.42
CA PRO A 285 -10.20 -12.82 -25.24
C PRO A 285 -10.46 -12.51 -26.72
N VAL A 286 -9.54 -12.93 -27.58
CA VAL A 286 -9.67 -12.81 -29.06
C VAL A 286 -10.41 -14.01 -29.66
N ARG A 287 -10.46 -15.13 -28.93
CA ARG A 287 -11.11 -16.37 -29.38
C ARG A 287 -11.57 -17.22 -28.19
N ALA A 288 -12.70 -17.88 -28.35
CA ALA A 288 -13.20 -18.91 -27.45
C ALA A 288 -13.40 -20.22 -28.24
N PHE A 289 -12.96 -21.34 -27.68
CA PHE A 289 -13.07 -22.64 -28.36
C PHE A 289 -13.02 -23.80 -27.35
N HIS A 290 -13.38 -24.99 -27.82
CA HIS A 290 -13.18 -26.23 -27.06
C HIS A 290 -11.96 -26.98 -27.59
N THR A 291 -11.16 -27.50 -26.71
CA THR A 291 -10.05 -28.40 -27.06
C THR A 291 -10.60 -29.76 -27.53
N PRO A 292 -9.80 -30.61 -28.21
CA PRO A 292 -10.20 -31.97 -28.54
C PRO A 292 -10.60 -32.81 -27.32
N ALA A 293 -10.10 -32.48 -26.14
CA ALA A 293 -10.46 -33.15 -24.87
C ALA A 293 -11.74 -32.57 -24.22
N GLY A 294 -12.42 -31.60 -24.88
CA GLY A 294 -13.67 -31.00 -24.42
C GLY A 294 -13.51 -29.82 -23.46
N ALA A 295 -12.30 -29.41 -23.10
CA ALA A 295 -12.08 -28.25 -22.22
C ALA A 295 -12.39 -26.94 -22.96
N PHE A 296 -13.17 -26.05 -22.33
CA PHE A 296 -13.43 -24.70 -22.83
C PHE A 296 -12.21 -23.82 -22.60
N CYS A 297 -11.73 -23.16 -23.64
CA CYS A 297 -10.55 -22.28 -23.62
C CYS A 297 -10.88 -20.89 -24.13
N LEU A 298 -10.30 -19.91 -23.47
CA LEU A 298 -10.24 -18.51 -23.88
C LEU A 298 -8.81 -18.17 -24.30
N ASP A 299 -8.64 -17.71 -25.51
CA ASP A 299 -7.36 -17.29 -26.08
C ASP A 299 -7.28 -15.76 -26.02
N PHE A 300 -6.30 -15.21 -25.34
CA PHE A 300 -6.09 -13.77 -25.21
C PHE A 300 -5.10 -13.21 -26.23
N GLY A 301 -4.61 -14.04 -27.16
CA GLY A 301 -3.73 -13.62 -28.25
C GLY A 301 -2.29 -13.32 -27.83
N GLN A 302 -1.98 -13.40 -26.54
CA GLN A 302 -0.65 -13.17 -25.98
C GLN A 302 -0.44 -13.92 -24.67
N ASN A 303 0.80 -14.14 -24.31
CA ASN A 303 1.18 -14.61 -22.98
C ASN A 303 1.02 -13.47 -21.97
N LEU A 304 0.43 -13.73 -20.83
CA LEU A 304 0.18 -12.73 -19.79
C LEU A 304 0.26 -13.34 -18.38
N ALA A 305 0.60 -12.50 -17.41
CA ALA A 305 0.41 -12.76 -16.00
C ALA A 305 -0.69 -11.81 -15.50
N GLY A 306 -1.74 -12.34 -14.86
CA GLY A 306 -2.87 -11.51 -14.46
C GLY A 306 -3.94 -12.27 -13.68
N LEU A 307 -5.04 -11.57 -13.43
CA LEU A 307 -6.24 -12.09 -12.80
C LEU A 307 -7.35 -12.21 -13.86
N ILE A 308 -8.19 -13.21 -13.72
CA ILE A 308 -9.37 -13.39 -14.59
C ILE A 308 -10.54 -12.64 -13.93
N ARG A 309 -11.21 -11.82 -14.73
CA ARG A 309 -12.49 -11.21 -14.37
C ARG A 309 -13.60 -11.88 -15.16
N VAL A 310 -14.63 -12.34 -14.45
CA VAL A 310 -15.85 -12.90 -15.01
C VAL A 310 -17.01 -12.03 -14.52
N ASP A 311 -17.78 -11.46 -15.46
CA ASP A 311 -18.96 -10.62 -15.19
C ASP A 311 -20.23 -11.44 -15.36
#